data_84bb6762fe894b98d5b5ba0e41ca33d6
#
_entry.id   84bb6762fe894b98d5b5ba0e41ca33d6
#
_cell.length_a   1.000
_cell.length_b   1.000
_cell.length_c   1.000
_cell.angle_alpha   90.00
_cell.angle_beta   90.00
_cell.angle_gamma   90.00
#
_symmetry.space_group_name_H-M   'P 1'
#
loop_
_entity.id
_entity.type
_entity.pdbx_description
1 polymer ?
#
loop_
_entity_poly.entity_id
_entity_poly.type
_entity_poly.pdbx_seq_one_letter_code
_entity_poly.pdbx_strand_id
1 'polypeptide(L)'
;MLIIFLKYSILSLVLSSNVNDMNIVETAVSNDSFSTLVAAVQAGELVDALSSEGPFTVFAPTNDGFNKLPEGTLGTLLKPENKATLQSILKYHVVAGQFMAGDVVKAINDNGGQFTVKTLQGNELTLKLWEGNVYVKDTQGNKAKVVIADVETSNGVIHAIDNVVLPE
;
A
#
# COMPACT_ATOMS: atom_id res chain seq x y z
N MET A 1 -5.23 -36.14 19.09
CA MET A 1 -5.47 -35.62 18.97
C MET A 1 -5.38 -35.12 18.78
N LEU A 2 -5.04 -35.27 18.45
CA LEU A 2 -5.14 -34.51 18.13
C LEU A 2 -4.88 -33.98 17.83
N ILE A 3 -4.86 -34.20 17.50
CA ILE A 3 -4.88 -33.44 17.00
C ILE A 3 -4.82 -32.80 16.67
N ILE A 4 -4.83 -32.99 16.30
CA ILE A 4 -5.03 -32.14 15.82
C ILE A 4 -4.83 -31.43 15.75
N PHE A 5 -4.63 -31.62 15.51
CA PHE A 5 -4.73 -30.64 15.29
C PHE A 5 -4.32 -30.09 15.29
N LEU A 6 -4.10 -30.54 14.96
CA LEU A 6 -4.05 -29.73 14.82
C LEU A 6 -3.66 -29.17 14.72
N LYS A 7 -3.60 -29.45 14.53
CA LYS A 7 -3.64 -28.62 14.21
C LYS A 7 -3.35 -27.82 14.29
N TYR A 8 -3.04 -28.09 14.33
CA TYR A 8 -3.10 -27.00 14.35
C TYR A 8 -2.54 -26.45 14.74
N SER A 9 -2.29 -26.88 14.85
CA SER A 9 -2.11 -26.14 15.13
C SER A 9 -1.38 -25.66 15.24
N ILE A 10 -1.12 -25.98 15.25
CA ILE A 10 -0.84 -25.33 15.29
C ILE A 10 -0.20 -24.81 15.33
N LEU A 11 0.10 -24.90 15.35
CA LEU A 11 0.33 -24.16 15.35
C LEU A 11 0.89 -23.60 15.63
N SER A 12 1.13 -23.92 15.73
CA SER A 12 1.32 -23.25 16.04
C SER A 12 1.94 -22.84 16.18
N LEU A 13 2.35 -22.84 16.16
CA LEU A 13 2.68 -22.26 16.30
C LEU A 13 3.15 -21.68 16.38
N VAL A 14 3.27 -21.65 16.47
CA VAL A 14 3.51 -20.95 16.57
C VAL A 14 3.96 -20.36 16.59
N LEU A 15 4.13 -20.40 16.79
CA LEU A 15 4.55 -19.71 16.81
C LEU A 15 4.91 -18.65 16.81
N SER A 16 4.97 -18.63 17.38
CA SER A 16 5.54 -17.34 17.32
C SER A 16 5.15 -16.66 16.04
N SER A 17 4.05 -16.14 15.99
CA SER A 17 3.75 -15.39 14.83
C SER A 17 4.47 -14.08 14.93
N ASN A 18 5.50 -13.99 14.18
CA ASN A 18 6.11 -12.79 13.80
C ASN A 18 5.07 -11.96 13.10
N VAL A 19 4.98 -10.67 13.41
CA VAL A 19 4.15 -9.77 12.63
C VAL A 19 4.55 -9.81 11.15
N ASN A 20 5.78 -10.23 10.89
CA ASN A 20 6.29 -10.33 9.53
C ASN A 20 5.83 -11.56 8.76
N ASP A 21 5.04 -12.43 9.41
CA ASP A 21 4.48 -13.60 8.73
C ASP A 21 3.28 -13.25 7.86
N MET A 22 2.67 -12.08 8.07
CA MET A 22 1.53 -11.64 7.27
C MET A 22 2.02 -10.85 6.06
N ASN A 23 1.42 -11.15 4.91
CA ASN A 23 1.74 -10.40 3.70
C ASN A 23 1.01 -9.05 3.70
N ILE A 24 1.23 -8.28 2.63
CA ILE A 24 0.65 -6.93 2.51
C ILE A 24 -0.87 -6.98 2.63
N VAL A 25 -1.51 -7.93 1.93
CA VAL A 25 -2.98 -8.03 1.94
C VAL A 25 -3.48 -8.42 3.33
N GLU A 26 -2.87 -9.41 3.94
CA GLU A 26 -3.27 -9.85 5.28
C GLU A 26 -3.10 -8.75 6.31
N THR A 27 -2.02 -8.00 6.21
CA THR A 27 -1.77 -6.88 7.09
C THR A 27 -2.84 -5.79 6.92
N ALA A 28 -3.20 -5.49 5.67
CA ALA A 28 -4.24 -4.50 5.39
C ALA A 28 -5.61 -4.97 5.90
N VAL A 29 -5.94 -6.24 5.73
CA VAL A 29 -7.20 -6.81 6.21
C VAL A 29 -7.30 -6.70 7.73
N SER A 30 -6.18 -6.86 8.43
CA SER A 30 -6.16 -6.82 9.89
C SER A 30 -6.29 -5.41 10.46
N ASN A 31 -6.27 -4.39 9.62
CA ASN A 31 -6.29 -3.00 10.05
C ASN A 31 -7.53 -2.29 9.50
N ASP A 32 -8.42 -1.87 10.39
CA ASP A 32 -9.68 -1.23 10.01
C ASP A 32 -9.48 0.05 9.19
N SER A 33 -8.35 0.71 9.34
CA SER A 33 -8.05 1.93 8.58
C SER A 33 -7.93 1.68 7.08
N PHE A 34 -7.71 0.44 6.66
CA PHE A 34 -7.54 0.06 5.27
C PHE A 34 -8.72 -0.72 4.70
N SER A 35 -9.87 -0.70 5.36
CA SER A 35 -11.02 -1.48 4.89
C SER A 35 -11.47 -1.09 3.49
N THR A 36 -11.42 0.20 3.15
CA THR A 36 -11.75 0.66 1.80
C THR A 36 -10.71 0.19 0.79
N LEU A 37 -9.44 0.26 1.15
CA LEU A 37 -8.36 -0.23 0.28
C LEU A 37 -8.52 -1.73 0.02
N VAL A 38 -8.84 -2.51 1.03
CA VAL A 38 -9.05 -3.95 0.87
C VAL A 38 -10.18 -4.22 -0.12
N ALA A 39 -11.30 -3.49 0.02
CA ALA A 39 -12.42 -3.62 -0.92
C ALA A 39 -11.97 -3.28 -2.34
N ALA A 40 -11.16 -2.24 -2.51
CA ALA A 40 -10.65 -1.85 -3.83
C ALA A 40 -9.72 -2.93 -4.41
N VAL A 41 -8.84 -3.48 -3.60
CA VAL A 41 -7.92 -4.53 -4.03
C VAL A 41 -8.68 -5.77 -4.47
N GLN A 42 -9.73 -6.13 -3.74
CA GLN A 42 -10.57 -7.27 -4.09
C GLN A 42 -11.34 -7.00 -5.39
N ALA A 43 -11.93 -5.81 -5.52
CA ALA A 43 -12.67 -5.44 -6.73
C ALA A 43 -11.76 -5.38 -7.96
N GLY A 44 -10.50 -4.96 -7.78
CA GLY A 44 -9.50 -4.92 -8.85
C GLY A 44 -8.84 -6.27 -9.11
N GLU A 45 -9.15 -7.28 -8.30
CA GLU A 45 -8.57 -8.62 -8.42
C GLU A 45 -7.04 -8.61 -8.32
N LEU A 46 -6.53 -7.79 -7.42
CA LEU A 46 -5.08 -7.65 -7.21
C LEU A 46 -4.59 -8.37 -5.95
N VAL A 47 -5.46 -9.12 -5.29
CA VAL A 47 -5.07 -9.84 -4.06
C VAL A 47 -3.89 -10.76 -4.34
N ASP A 48 -3.94 -11.55 -5.41
CA ASP A 48 -2.87 -12.48 -5.75
C ASP A 48 -1.57 -11.75 -6.09
N ALA A 49 -1.68 -10.64 -6.83
CA ALA A 49 -0.50 -9.86 -7.21
C ALA A 49 0.20 -9.29 -5.99
N LEU A 50 -0.56 -8.77 -5.03
CA LEU A 50 0.01 -8.18 -3.82
C LEU A 50 0.39 -9.23 -2.77
N SER A 51 -0.05 -10.46 -2.96
CA SER A 51 0.33 -11.58 -2.10
C SER A 51 1.54 -12.33 -2.63
N SER A 52 2.00 -12.01 -3.82
CA SER A 52 3.17 -12.66 -4.42
C SER A 52 4.45 -12.25 -3.71
N GLU A 53 5.54 -12.95 -4.06
CA GLU A 53 6.83 -12.60 -3.50
C GLU A 53 7.24 -11.20 -3.93
N GLY A 54 7.50 -10.35 -2.94
CA GLY A 54 7.98 -9.01 -3.20
C GLY A 54 9.45 -9.00 -3.53
N PRO A 55 10.13 -7.96 -3.03
CA PRO A 55 9.55 -6.99 -2.11
C PRO A 55 8.73 -5.90 -2.81
N PHE A 56 7.75 -5.39 -2.08
CA PHE A 56 6.91 -4.27 -2.55
C PHE A 56 6.87 -3.19 -1.49
N THR A 57 6.72 -1.94 -1.94
CA THR A 57 6.38 -0.83 -1.06
C THR A 57 5.00 -0.34 -1.48
N VAL A 58 4.05 -0.36 -0.56
CA VAL A 58 2.68 0.06 -0.84
C VAL A 58 2.39 1.35 -0.10
N PHE A 59 2.02 2.38 -0.84
CA PHE A 59 1.52 3.61 -0.26
C PHE A 59 0.00 3.47 -0.15
N ALA A 60 -0.46 3.04 1.02
CA ALA A 60 -1.84 2.61 1.22
C ALA A 60 -2.70 3.77 1.72
N PRO A 61 -3.63 4.27 0.89
CA PRO A 61 -4.55 5.30 1.38
C PRO A 61 -5.42 4.74 2.50
N THR A 62 -5.57 5.51 3.55
CA THR A 62 -6.50 5.16 4.62
C THR A 62 -7.93 5.40 4.16
N ASN A 63 -8.91 4.96 4.96
CA ASN A 63 -10.31 5.24 4.66
C ASN A 63 -10.56 6.74 4.52
N ASP A 64 -9.92 7.54 5.37
CA ASP A 64 -10.02 9.00 5.28
C ASP A 64 -9.43 9.52 3.96
N GLY A 65 -8.36 8.89 3.48
CA GLY A 65 -7.78 9.24 2.18
C GLY A 65 -8.76 9.00 1.04
N PHE A 66 -9.42 7.86 1.04
CA PHE A 66 -10.44 7.57 0.03
C PHE A 66 -11.64 8.52 0.14
N ASN A 67 -11.97 8.97 1.33
CA ASN A 67 -13.08 9.89 1.53
C ASN A 67 -12.81 11.28 0.94
N LYS A 68 -11.57 11.60 0.62
CA LYS A 68 -11.21 12.87 -0.03
C LYS A 68 -11.49 12.87 -1.53
N LEU A 69 -11.76 11.69 -2.11
CA LEU A 69 -12.16 11.63 -3.51
C LEU A 69 -13.53 12.28 -3.69
N PRO A 70 -13.81 12.85 -4.88
CA PRO A 70 -15.13 13.41 -5.15
C PRO A 70 -16.22 12.36 -4.89
N GLU A 71 -17.38 12.83 -4.44
CA GLU A 71 -18.50 11.95 -4.15
C GLU A 71 -18.84 11.11 -5.38
N GLY A 72 -19.03 9.81 -5.16
CA GLY A 72 -19.35 8.87 -6.22
C GLY A 72 -18.18 8.32 -6.99
N THR A 73 -16.99 8.92 -6.86
CA THR A 73 -15.82 8.46 -7.59
C THR A 73 -15.41 7.04 -7.17
N LEU A 74 -15.33 6.82 -5.87
CA LEU A 74 -14.94 5.49 -5.37
C LEU A 74 -15.95 4.43 -5.78
N GLY A 75 -17.24 4.71 -5.65
CA GLY A 75 -18.30 3.78 -6.06
C GLY A 75 -18.21 3.45 -7.54
N THR A 76 -17.90 4.44 -8.37
CA THR A 76 -17.73 4.25 -9.80
C THR A 76 -16.51 3.36 -10.09
N LEU A 77 -15.40 3.60 -9.39
CA LEU A 77 -14.17 2.82 -9.59
C LEU A 77 -14.36 1.35 -9.19
N LEU A 78 -15.23 1.09 -8.22
CA LEU A 78 -15.45 -0.28 -7.74
C LEU A 78 -16.35 -1.10 -8.68
N LYS A 79 -16.92 -0.47 -9.70
CA LYS A 79 -17.77 -1.19 -10.66
C LYS A 79 -16.93 -2.10 -11.55
N PRO A 80 -17.44 -3.29 -11.90
CA PRO A 80 -16.68 -4.22 -12.76
C PRO A 80 -16.26 -3.64 -14.09
N GLU A 81 -17.05 -2.73 -14.66
CA GLU A 81 -16.73 -2.08 -15.93
C GLU A 81 -15.52 -1.16 -15.84
N ASN A 82 -15.16 -0.74 -14.63
CA ASN A 82 -14.03 0.14 -14.39
C ASN A 82 -12.84 -0.59 -13.74
N LYS A 83 -12.85 -1.92 -13.78
CA LYS A 83 -11.79 -2.70 -13.14
C LYS A 83 -10.40 -2.33 -13.64
N ALA A 84 -10.23 -2.13 -14.94
CA ALA A 84 -8.92 -1.79 -15.50
C ALA A 84 -8.41 -0.44 -14.96
N THR A 85 -9.31 0.54 -14.84
CA THR A 85 -8.96 1.84 -14.26
C THR A 85 -8.59 1.69 -12.78
N LEU A 86 -9.37 0.91 -12.04
CA LEU A 86 -9.08 0.65 -10.64
C LEU A 86 -7.73 -0.04 -10.47
N GLN A 87 -7.43 -1.02 -11.31
CA GLN A 87 -6.14 -1.70 -11.28
C GLN A 87 -4.99 -0.74 -11.53
N SER A 88 -5.13 0.16 -12.48
CA SER A 88 -4.11 1.17 -12.77
C SER A 88 -3.86 2.05 -11.54
N ILE A 89 -4.93 2.50 -10.91
CA ILE A 89 -4.80 3.35 -9.73
C ILE A 89 -4.11 2.60 -8.59
N LEU A 90 -4.52 1.36 -8.33
CA LEU A 90 -3.95 0.57 -7.26
C LEU A 90 -2.47 0.24 -7.52
N LYS A 91 -2.13 -0.10 -8.76
CA LYS A 91 -0.73 -0.36 -9.12
C LYS A 91 0.12 0.91 -9.03
N TYR A 92 -0.50 2.07 -9.20
CA TYR A 92 0.19 3.34 -9.05
C TYR A 92 0.60 3.60 -7.59
N HIS A 93 -0.04 2.93 -6.64
CA HIS A 93 0.33 3.04 -5.23
C HIS A 93 1.37 2.01 -4.81
N VAL A 94 1.80 1.14 -5.72
CA VAL A 94 2.73 0.05 -5.41
C VAL A 94 4.04 0.27 -6.15
N VAL A 95 5.14 0.20 -5.42
CA VAL A 95 6.48 0.37 -5.96
C VAL A 95 7.25 -0.94 -5.75
N ALA A 96 7.96 -1.40 -6.78
CA ALA A 96 8.81 -2.57 -6.65
C ALA A 96 10.03 -2.22 -5.79
N GLY A 97 10.35 -3.08 -4.83
CA GLY A 97 11.42 -2.84 -3.88
C GLY A 97 10.89 -2.46 -2.52
N GLN A 98 11.74 -2.60 -1.51
CA GLN A 98 11.35 -2.28 -0.13
C GLN A 98 12.03 -0.98 0.28
N PHE A 99 11.25 0.06 0.50
CA PHE A 99 11.74 1.37 0.90
C PHE A 99 11.14 1.72 2.26
N MET A 100 11.95 1.61 3.31
CA MET A 100 11.55 2.06 4.65
C MET A 100 11.59 3.59 4.68
N ALA A 101 10.93 4.18 5.67
CA ALA A 101 10.89 5.64 5.78
C ALA A 101 12.29 6.26 5.82
N GLY A 102 13.22 5.62 6.54
CA GLY A 102 14.60 6.09 6.60
C GLY A 102 15.28 6.07 5.24
N ASP A 103 15.02 5.03 4.45
CA ASP A 103 15.57 4.92 3.09
C ASP A 103 15.02 6.03 2.20
N VAL A 104 13.73 6.31 2.34
CA VAL A 104 13.06 7.37 1.57
C VAL A 104 13.64 8.73 1.91
N VAL A 105 13.77 9.02 3.20
CA VAL A 105 14.32 10.31 3.65
C VAL A 105 15.75 10.50 3.15
N LYS A 106 16.56 9.44 3.25
CA LYS A 106 17.94 9.48 2.76
C LYS A 106 17.97 9.74 1.28
N ALA A 107 17.15 9.02 0.50
CA ALA A 107 17.10 9.20 -0.95
C ALA A 107 16.65 10.60 -1.33
N ILE A 108 15.68 11.17 -0.61
CA ILE A 108 15.22 12.54 -0.85
C ILE A 108 16.36 13.51 -0.62
N ASN A 109 17.09 13.38 0.49
CA ASN A 109 18.20 14.27 0.80
C ASN A 109 19.35 14.12 -0.19
N ASP A 110 19.63 12.90 -0.62
CA ASP A 110 20.72 12.63 -1.56
C ASP A 110 20.40 13.16 -2.97
N ASN A 111 19.12 13.36 -3.29
CA ASN A 111 18.67 13.79 -4.61
C ASN A 111 18.14 15.22 -4.64
N GLY A 112 18.58 16.04 -3.70
CA GLY A 112 18.29 17.47 -3.76
C GLY A 112 16.90 17.87 -3.29
N GLY A 113 16.25 17.05 -2.50
CA GLY A 113 14.97 17.39 -1.88
C GLY A 113 13.77 16.65 -2.44
N GLN A 114 13.99 15.78 -3.43
CA GLN A 114 12.92 14.90 -3.92
C GLN A 114 13.52 13.62 -4.48
N PHE A 115 12.73 12.58 -4.48
CA PHE A 115 13.14 11.28 -4.98
C PHE A 115 11.98 10.70 -5.79
N THR A 116 12.24 10.33 -7.03
CA THR A 116 11.22 9.80 -7.93
C THR A 116 11.36 8.30 -8.02
N VAL A 117 10.25 7.58 -7.87
CA VAL A 117 10.21 6.12 -7.98
C VAL A 117 9.21 5.73 -9.05
N LYS A 118 9.47 4.60 -9.70
CA LYS A 118 8.58 4.07 -10.72
C LYS A 118 7.63 3.06 -10.09
N THR A 119 6.35 3.21 -10.36
CA THR A 119 5.32 2.32 -9.82
C THR A 119 5.12 1.10 -10.71
N LEU A 120 4.37 0.13 -10.20
CA LEU A 120 4.01 -1.05 -10.99
C LEU A 120 3.12 -0.71 -12.20
N GLN A 121 2.43 0.42 -12.13
CA GLN A 121 1.58 0.89 -13.21
C GLN A 121 2.41 1.46 -14.36
N GLY A 122 3.64 1.90 -14.08
CA GLY A 122 4.55 2.43 -15.07
C GLY A 122 4.81 3.93 -14.96
N ASN A 123 3.91 4.67 -14.36
CA ASN A 123 4.10 6.09 -14.12
C ASN A 123 4.90 6.30 -12.83
N GLU A 124 5.38 7.51 -12.66
CA GLU A 124 6.28 7.82 -11.54
C GLU A 124 5.56 8.51 -10.40
N LEU A 125 6.02 8.22 -9.18
CA LEU A 125 5.65 8.95 -7.98
C LEU A 125 6.87 9.74 -7.52
N THR A 126 6.64 10.97 -7.07
CA THR A 126 7.69 11.80 -6.49
C THR A 126 7.51 11.85 -4.99
N LEU A 127 8.58 11.55 -4.27
CA LEU A 127 8.60 11.60 -2.82
C LEU A 127 9.33 12.86 -2.40
N LYS A 128 8.74 13.62 -1.50
CA LYS A 128 9.30 14.88 -1.01
C LYS A 128 9.25 14.94 0.50
N LEU A 129 10.17 15.69 1.08
CA LEU A 129 10.18 15.94 2.50
C LEU A 129 9.77 17.40 2.73
N TRP A 130 8.77 17.62 3.57
CA TRP A 130 8.30 18.95 3.89
C TRP A 130 7.90 19.00 5.35
N GLU A 131 8.49 19.94 6.08
CA GLU A 131 8.25 20.10 7.51
C GLU A 131 8.43 18.80 8.30
N GLY A 132 9.43 18.00 7.92
CA GLY A 132 9.73 16.74 8.59
C GLY A 132 8.84 15.57 8.20
N ASN A 133 7.90 15.77 7.29
CA ASN A 133 6.99 14.73 6.85
C ASN A 133 7.27 14.34 5.40
N VAL A 134 7.09 13.05 5.10
CA VAL A 134 7.22 12.56 3.73
C VAL A 134 5.88 12.73 3.02
N TYR A 135 5.94 13.28 1.83
CA TYR A 135 4.79 13.46 0.95
C TYR A 135 5.01 12.69 -0.34
N VAL A 136 3.94 12.07 -0.83
CA VAL A 136 3.91 11.40 -2.11
C VAL A 136 3.14 12.30 -3.07
N LYS A 137 3.75 12.61 -4.21
CA LYS A 137 3.13 13.49 -5.19
C LYS A 137 2.96 12.74 -6.50
N ASP A 138 1.78 12.84 -7.10
CA ASP A 138 1.53 12.22 -8.40
C ASP A 138 1.85 13.18 -9.54
N THR A 139 1.71 12.71 -10.78
CA THR A 139 2.00 13.50 -11.97
C THR A 139 0.97 14.60 -12.19
N GLN A 140 -0.21 14.51 -11.56
CA GLN A 140 -1.26 15.50 -11.68
C GLN A 140 -1.16 16.61 -10.62
N GLY A 141 -0.21 16.49 -9.71
CA GLY A 141 -0.02 17.49 -8.67
C GLY A 141 -0.70 17.20 -7.34
N ASN A 142 -1.40 16.08 -7.23
CA ASN A 142 -2.00 15.67 -5.96
C ASN A 142 -0.92 15.21 -5.00
N LYS A 143 -1.09 15.52 -3.73
CA LYS A 143 -0.13 15.14 -2.69
C LYS A 143 -0.82 14.33 -1.61
N ALA A 144 -0.10 13.37 -1.05
CA ALA A 144 -0.56 12.61 0.09
C ALA A 144 0.56 12.60 1.12
N LYS A 145 0.20 12.80 2.38
CA LYS A 145 1.15 12.78 3.47
C LYS A 145 1.23 11.36 4.03
N VAL A 146 2.43 10.88 4.30
CA VAL A 146 2.61 9.61 4.98
C VAL A 146 2.27 9.81 6.45
N VAL A 147 1.22 9.14 6.92
CA VAL A 147 0.73 9.30 8.30
C VAL A 147 1.16 8.14 9.20
N ILE A 148 1.38 6.96 8.63
CA ILE A 148 1.93 5.82 9.34
C ILE A 148 2.98 5.21 8.41
N ALA A 149 4.17 4.95 8.93
CA ALA A 149 5.26 4.44 8.12
C ALA A 149 5.79 3.12 8.69
N ASP A 150 6.50 2.39 7.83
CA ASP A 150 7.27 1.20 8.24
C ASP A 150 6.41 0.08 8.83
N VAL A 151 5.22 -0.13 8.26
CA VAL A 151 4.44 -1.32 8.60
C VAL A 151 5.00 -2.48 7.79
N GLU A 152 5.84 -3.27 8.42
CA GLU A 152 6.54 -4.35 7.74
C GLU A 152 5.64 -5.56 7.54
N THR A 153 5.81 -6.21 6.38
CA THR A 153 5.06 -7.41 6.03
C THR A 153 6.04 -8.46 5.51
N SER A 154 5.54 -9.68 5.29
CA SER A 154 6.39 -10.76 4.81
C SER A 154 6.90 -10.54 3.38
N ASN A 155 6.20 -9.74 2.59
CA ASN A 155 6.59 -9.48 1.19
C ASN A 155 6.76 -8.00 0.86
N GLY A 156 6.92 -7.14 1.87
CA GLY A 156 7.17 -5.73 1.62
C GLY A 156 6.92 -4.85 2.83
N VAL A 157 6.57 -3.61 2.56
CA VAL A 157 6.29 -2.62 3.60
C VAL A 157 5.11 -1.75 3.16
N ILE A 158 4.30 -1.34 4.13
CA ILE A 158 3.17 -0.45 3.90
C ILE A 158 3.44 0.88 4.57
N HIS A 159 3.23 1.96 3.82
CA HIS A 159 3.21 3.31 4.36
C HIS A 159 1.81 3.86 4.14
N ALA A 160 1.12 4.21 5.21
CA ALA A 160 -0.24 4.75 5.09
C ALA A 160 -0.18 6.21 4.69
N ILE A 161 -1.01 6.59 3.72
CA ILE A 161 -1.09 7.96 3.24
C ILE A 161 -2.52 8.49 3.43
N ASP A 162 -2.64 9.81 3.48
CA ASP A 162 -3.91 10.46 3.82
C ASP A 162 -4.69 10.95 2.60
N ASN A 163 -4.29 10.53 1.40
CA ASN A 163 -4.98 10.90 0.17
C ASN A 163 -4.69 9.83 -0.88
N VAL A 164 -5.50 9.81 -1.93
CA VAL A 164 -5.29 8.90 -3.06
C VAL A 164 -4.53 9.65 -4.14
N VAL A 165 -3.42 9.08 -4.62
CA VAL A 165 -2.69 9.63 -5.76
C VAL A 165 -3.17 8.92 -7.02
N LEU A 166 -3.18 9.63 -8.14
CA LEU A 166 -3.77 9.14 -9.37
C LEU A 166 -2.75 9.19 -10.51
N PRO A 167 -2.71 8.14 -11.36
CA PRO A 167 -1.86 8.16 -12.55
C PRO A 167 -2.47 9.07 -13.62
N GLU A 168 -1.65 9.40 -14.63
CA GLU A 168 -2.14 10.14 -15.80
C GLU A 168 -3.10 9.31 -16.60
#